data_6eed39e1e1c1aaf6845bdcacb84a25e3
#
_entry.id   6eed39e1e1c1aaf6845bdcacb84a25e3
#
_cell.length_a   1.000
_cell.length_b   1.000
_cell.length_c   1.000
_cell.angle_alpha   90.00
_cell.angle_beta   90.00
_cell.angle_gamma   90.00
#
_symmetry.space_group_name_H-M   'P 1'
#
loop_
_entity.id
_entity.type
_entity.pdbx_description
1 polymer ?
#
loop_
_entity_poly.entity_id
_entity_poly.type
_entity_poly.pdbx_seq_one_letter_code
_entity_poly.pdbx_strand_id
1 'polypeptide(L)'
;EGDIIFSFLPKTPEQFFSFLGILKIKAIAGTLFSSFGEDALLDRLGDSKAKCLITRKSSMKKINKIRDRLPELKYIILIDIPRHESPDILSYSQLTQNASDLFAVPQTRPETPSVLHYTSGSTGKPKGVLHLHRSVLHQSSTSKEILNLTDKDIFWCTADQGWVTGTSYGIIG
;
A
#
# COMPACT_ATOMS: atom_id res chain seq x y z
N GLU A 1 2.19 7.20 13.26
CA GLU A 1 1.36 6.07 13.69
C GLU A 1 -0.09 6.32 13.30
N GLY A 2 -0.78 5.31 12.72
CA GLY A 2 -2.18 5.43 12.33
C GLY A 2 -2.45 6.21 11.03
N ASP A 3 -1.46 6.85 10.43
CA ASP A 3 -1.61 7.47 9.12
C ASP A 3 -1.83 6.43 8.03
N ILE A 4 -2.72 6.74 7.08
CA ILE A 4 -2.99 5.84 5.96
C ILE A 4 -2.10 6.23 4.78
N ILE A 5 -1.36 5.25 4.29
CA ILE A 5 -0.43 5.37 3.18
C ILE A 5 -0.81 4.36 2.10
N PHE A 6 -1.08 4.83 0.90
CA PHE A 6 -1.37 3.96 -0.22
C PHE A 6 -0.18 3.80 -1.17
N SER A 7 -0.07 2.61 -1.73
CA SER A 7 0.71 2.36 -2.93
C SER A 7 -0.20 2.20 -4.14
N PHE A 8 0.16 2.89 -5.22
CA PHE A 8 -0.47 2.81 -6.54
C PHE A 8 0.59 2.45 -7.56
N LEU A 9 1.02 1.19 -7.48
CA LEU A 9 2.16 0.65 -8.22
C LEU A 9 1.77 -0.67 -8.91
N PRO A 10 2.40 -1.01 -10.03
CA PRO A 10 2.40 -2.38 -10.51
C PRO A 10 3.26 -3.26 -9.59
N LYS A 11 3.40 -4.53 -9.92
CA LYS A 11 4.29 -5.46 -9.21
C LYS A 11 5.75 -5.06 -9.42
N THR A 12 6.29 -4.27 -8.50
CA THR A 12 7.69 -3.87 -8.44
C THR A 12 8.26 -4.14 -7.05
N PRO A 13 9.56 -4.26 -6.89
CA PRO A 13 10.17 -4.42 -5.56
C PRO A 13 9.75 -3.33 -4.57
N GLU A 14 9.63 -2.08 -5.04
CA GLU A 14 9.23 -0.94 -4.22
C GLU A 14 7.82 -1.10 -3.65
N GLN A 15 6.92 -1.79 -4.35
CA GLN A 15 5.59 -2.12 -3.84
C GLN A 15 5.68 -2.95 -2.56
N PHE A 16 6.52 -3.98 -2.55
CA PHE A 16 6.70 -4.86 -1.40
C PHE A 16 7.44 -4.17 -0.26
N PHE A 17 8.53 -3.48 -0.58
CA PHE A 17 9.32 -2.75 0.42
C PHE A 17 8.51 -1.64 1.09
N SER A 18 7.74 -0.89 0.31
CA SER A 18 6.87 0.16 0.84
C SER A 18 5.79 -0.41 1.74
N PHE A 19 5.10 -1.48 1.31
CA PHE A 19 4.05 -2.11 2.11
C PHE A 19 4.58 -2.55 3.48
N LEU A 20 5.69 -3.28 3.51
CA LEU A 20 6.31 -3.74 4.75
C LEU A 20 6.87 -2.57 5.58
N GLY A 21 7.45 -1.57 4.94
CA GLY A 21 7.93 -0.36 5.60
C GLY A 21 6.82 0.42 6.30
N ILE A 22 5.67 0.56 5.66
CA ILE A 22 4.49 1.21 6.24
C ILE A 22 4.03 0.48 7.51
N LEU A 23 3.98 -0.84 7.49
CA LEU A 23 3.61 -1.63 8.67
C LEU A 23 4.63 -1.48 9.81
N LYS A 24 5.93 -1.44 9.48
CA LYS A 24 7.01 -1.28 10.47
C LYS A 24 6.92 0.04 11.24
N ILE A 25 6.41 1.11 10.65
CA ILE A 25 6.23 2.40 11.33
C ILE A 25 4.85 2.55 12.00
N LYS A 26 4.08 1.47 12.12
CA LYS A 26 2.69 1.47 12.64
C LYS A 26 1.74 2.38 11.86
N ALA A 27 1.99 2.60 10.61
CA ALA A 27 1.04 3.21 9.69
C ALA A 27 0.15 2.13 9.06
N ILE A 28 -0.96 2.54 8.45
CA ILE A 28 -1.92 1.66 7.80
C ILE A 28 -1.59 1.58 6.32
N ALA A 29 -1.25 0.38 5.86
CA ALA A 29 -0.92 0.14 4.46
C ALA A 29 -2.18 -0.08 3.63
N GLY A 30 -2.29 0.62 2.51
CA GLY A 30 -3.30 0.37 1.49
C GLY A 30 -2.64 0.10 0.13
N THR A 31 -3.28 -0.75 -0.67
CA THR A 31 -2.86 -0.99 -2.04
C THR A 31 -3.99 -0.66 -3.00
N LEU A 32 -3.67 0.05 -4.08
CA LEU A 32 -4.62 0.42 -5.11
C LEU A 32 -4.32 -0.36 -6.38
N PHE A 33 -5.38 -0.86 -7.02
CA PHE A 33 -5.25 -1.58 -8.28
C PHE A 33 -4.59 -0.69 -9.34
N SER A 34 -3.51 -1.19 -9.94
CA SER A 34 -2.63 -0.41 -10.83
C SER A 34 -3.32 0.20 -12.06
N SER A 35 -4.49 -0.31 -12.42
CA SER A 35 -5.30 0.17 -13.54
C SER A 35 -6.41 1.16 -13.15
N PHE A 36 -6.55 1.56 -11.89
CA PHE A 36 -7.59 2.49 -11.48
C PHE A 36 -7.54 3.82 -12.25
N GLY A 37 -8.73 4.31 -12.60
CA GLY A 37 -8.96 5.65 -13.13
C GLY A 37 -9.05 6.70 -12.02
N GLU A 38 -9.25 7.94 -12.41
CA GLU A 38 -9.26 9.12 -11.54
C GLU A 38 -10.34 9.05 -10.45
N ASP A 39 -11.57 8.69 -10.81
CA ASP A 39 -12.70 8.59 -9.86
C ASP A 39 -12.46 7.51 -8.81
N ALA A 40 -11.95 6.34 -9.23
CA ALA A 40 -11.64 5.26 -8.33
C ALA A 40 -10.52 5.59 -7.33
N LEU A 41 -9.54 6.39 -7.75
CA LEU A 41 -8.48 6.91 -6.89
C LEU A 41 -9.04 7.96 -5.92
N LEU A 42 -9.84 8.89 -6.42
CA LEU A 42 -10.44 9.94 -5.61
C LEU A 42 -11.31 9.40 -4.49
N ASP A 43 -12.19 8.44 -4.82
CA ASP A 43 -13.09 7.83 -3.84
C ASP A 43 -12.31 7.21 -2.67
N ARG A 44 -11.24 6.44 -2.98
CA ARG A 44 -10.49 5.71 -1.96
C ARG A 44 -9.54 6.59 -1.16
N LEU A 45 -8.82 7.47 -1.85
CA LEU A 45 -7.88 8.39 -1.20
C LEU A 45 -8.62 9.45 -0.37
N GLY A 46 -9.78 9.90 -0.85
CA GLY A 46 -10.62 10.87 -0.16
C GLY A 46 -11.30 10.27 1.08
N ASP A 47 -11.99 9.13 0.90
CA ASP A 47 -12.70 8.46 2.00
C ASP A 47 -11.75 8.06 3.13
N SER A 48 -10.58 7.51 2.78
CA SER A 48 -9.56 7.12 3.75
C SER A 48 -8.81 8.29 4.39
N LYS A 49 -8.89 9.48 3.83
CA LYS A 49 -8.05 10.63 4.22
C LYS A 49 -6.55 10.30 4.16
N ALA A 50 -6.15 9.61 3.10
CA ALA A 50 -4.78 9.18 2.91
C ALA A 50 -3.79 10.34 3.02
N LYS A 51 -2.69 10.15 3.77
CA LYS A 51 -1.64 11.16 3.98
C LYS A 51 -0.54 11.11 2.94
N CYS A 52 -0.27 9.93 2.41
CA CYS A 52 0.81 9.71 1.46
C CYS A 52 0.39 8.71 0.37
N LEU A 53 0.86 8.95 -0.84
CA LEU A 53 0.70 8.05 -1.98
C LEU A 53 2.07 7.73 -2.57
N ILE A 54 2.40 6.44 -2.67
CA ILE A 54 3.62 5.95 -3.33
C ILE A 54 3.23 5.48 -4.73
N THR A 55 3.86 6.06 -5.75
CA THR A 55 3.47 5.80 -7.14
C THR A 55 4.59 6.05 -8.13
N ARG A 56 4.27 6.11 -9.44
CA ARG A 56 5.18 6.43 -10.52
C ARG A 56 4.84 7.75 -11.19
N LYS A 57 5.83 8.37 -11.82
CA LYS A 57 5.65 9.63 -12.57
C LYS A 57 4.56 9.53 -13.64
N SER A 58 4.45 8.38 -14.30
CA SER A 58 3.40 8.14 -15.30
C SER A 58 1.97 8.24 -14.74
N SER A 59 1.77 8.03 -13.43
CA SER A 59 0.48 8.14 -12.76
C SER A 59 0.12 9.59 -12.40
N MET A 60 1.08 10.51 -12.39
CA MET A 60 0.87 11.90 -11.95
C MET A 60 -0.19 12.63 -12.76
N LYS A 61 -0.34 12.29 -14.06
CA LYS A 61 -1.40 12.88 -14.89
C LYS A 61 -2.80 12.64 -14.30
N LYS A 62 -3.06 11.44 -13.77
CA LYS A 62 -4.33 11.10 -13.11
C LYS A 62 -4.45 11.81 -11.76
N ILE A 63 -3.37 11.79 -10.98
CA ILE A 63 -3.35 12.32 -9.62
C ILE A 63 -3.53 13.85 -9.63
N ASN A 64 -2.88 14.57 -10.53
CA ASN A 64 -2.98 16.03 -10.62
C ASN A 64 -4.40 16.50 -10.89
N LYS A 65 -5.21 15.73 -11.61
CA LYS A 65 -6.62 16.09 -11.87
C LYS A 65 -7.53 16.00 -10.63
N ILE A 66 -7.12 15.25 -9.64
CA ILE A 66 -7.91 15.02 -8.41
C ILE A 66 -7.25 15.61 -7.17
N ARG A 67 -6.01 16.13 -7.29
CA ARG A 67 -5.18 16.58 -6.17
C ARG A 67 -5.88 17.63 -5.30
N ASP A 68 -6.52 18.62 -5.91
CA ASP A 68 -7.21 19.70 -5.21
C ASP A 68 -8.42 19.23 -4.39
N ARG A 69 -8.92 18.04 -4.69
CA ARG A 69 -10.02 17.38 -3.97
C ARG A 69 -9.55 16.45 -2.85
N LEU A 70 -8.22 16.37 -2.64
CA LEU A 70 -7.57 15.50 -1.65
C LEU A 70 -6.75 16.33 -0.65
N PRO A 71 -7.38 17.15 0.21
CA PRO A 71 -6.66 18.08 1.10
C PRO A 71 -5.78 17.36 2.13
N GLU A 72 -6.08 16.10 2.45
CA GLU A 72 -5.32 15.29 3.40
C GLU A 72 -4.09 14.61 2.79
N LEU A 73 -4.02 14.49 1.46
CA LEU A 73 -2.89 13.89 0.76
C LEU A 73 -1.71 14.88 0.75
N LYS A 74 -0.80 14.75 1.71
CA LYS A 74 0.32 15.68 1.93
C LYS A 74 1.53 15.35 1.08
N TYR A 75 1.81 14.06 0.87
CA TYR A 75 3.02 13.62 0.20
C TYR A 75 2.72 12.63 -0.93
N ILE A 76 3.46 12.79 -2.01
CA ILE A 76 3.53 11.82 -3.10
C ILE A 76 4.98 11.38 -3.23
N ILE A 77 5.23 10.07 -3.14
CA ILE A 77 6.56 9.49 -3.31
C ILE A 77 6.62 8.80 -4.66
N LEU A 78 7.52 9.24 -5.53
CA LEU A 78 7.70 8.69 -6.87
C LEU A 78 8.90 7.74 -6.88
N ILE A 79 8.69 6.52 -7.40
CA ILE A 79 9.74 5.48 -7.43
C ILE A 79 10.72 5.65 -8.59
N ASP A 80 10.35 6.43 -9.59
CA ASP A 80 11.04 6.55 -10.88
C ASP A 80 11.58 7.96 -11.17
N ILE A 81 11.83 8.77 -10.12
CA ILE A 81 12.53 10.05 -10.22
C ILE A 81 13.81 10.03 -9.38
N PRO A 82 14.91 10.65 -9.86
CA PRO A 82 16.20 10.60 -9.15
C PRO A 82 16.28 11.55 -7.95
N ARG A 83 15.48 12.64 -7.96
CA ARG A 83 15.50 13.69 -6.92
C ARG A 83 14.10 14.18 -6.61
N HIS A 84 13.93 14.81 -5.44
CA HIS A 84 12.67 15.48 -5.08
C HIS A 84 12.33 16.57 -6.10
N GLU A 85 11.07 16.66 -6.52
CA GLU A 85 10.60 17.70 -7.45
C GLU A 85 10.03 18.92 -6.68
N SER A 86 9.50 18.70 -5.49
CA SER A 86 8.95 19.73 -4.60
C SER A 86 8.94 19.22 -3.14
N PRO A 87 8.60 20.06 -2.15
CA PRO A 87 8.49 19.62 -0.75
C PRO A 87 7.47 18.50 -0.52
N ASP A 88 6.50 18.34 -1.40
CA ASP A 88 5.43 17.35 -1.34
C ASP A 88 5.53 16.24 -2.38
N ILE A 89 6.44 16.35 -3.38
CA ILE A 89 6.72 15.32 -4.40
C ILE A 89 8.15 14.81 -4.21
N LEU A 90 8.26 13.65 -3.58
CA LEU A 90 9.51 13.11 -3.09
C LEU A 90 10.03 11.95 -3.97
N SER A 91 11.33 11.81 -4.05
CA SER A 91 11.99 10.69 -4.72
C SER A 91 12.19 9.53 -3.74
N TYR A 92 11.70 8.36 -4.09
CA TYR A 92 11.90 7.12 -3.34
C TYR A 92 13.39 6.78 -3.21
N SER A 93 14.14 6.84 -4.30
CA SER A 93 15.57 6.54 -4.32
C SER A 93 16.37 7.49 -3.42
N GLN A 94 16.07 8.79 -3.46
CA GLN A 94 16.75 9.77 -2.61
C GLN A 94 16.43 9.57 -1.13
N LEU A 95 15.18 9.22 -0.80
CA LEU A 95 14.79 8.90 0.58
C LEU A 95 15.52 7.65 1.10
N THR A 96 15.57 6.59 0.29
CA THR A 96 16.19 5.32 0.69
C THR A 96 17.69 5.38 0.76
N GLN A 97 18.37 6.11 -0.13
CA GLN A 97 19.82 6.29 -0.11
C GLN A 97 20.33 6.97 1.17
N ASN A 98 19.53 7.85 1.76
CA ASN A 98 19.87 8.59 2.96
C ASN A 98 19.29 7.96 4.24
N ALA A 99 18.57 6.85 4.12
CA ALA A 99 17.99 6.17 5.27
C ALA A 99 19.02 5.26 5.96
N SER A 100 18.93 5.17 7.28
CA SER A 100 19.67 4.17 8.04
C SER A 100 19.08 2.77 7.80
N ASP A 101 19.92 1.77 7.71
CA ASP A 101 19.53 0.35 7.71
C ASP A 101 19.20 -0.16 9.13
N LEU A 102 19.57 0.60 10.15
CA LEU A 102 19.25 0.32 11.54
C LEU A 102 17.90 0.95 11.89
N PHE A 103 16.88 0.12 12.05
CA PHE A 103 15.55 0.54 12.46
C PHE A 103 14.98 -0.37 13.55
N ALA A 104 14.75 0.20 14.73
CA ALA A 104 14.07 -0.52 15.81
C ALA A 104 12.57 -0.59 15.50
N VAL A 105 12.10 -1.78 15.08
CA VAL A 105 10.67 -2.00 14.79
C VAL A 105 9.89 -1.88 16.10
N PRO A 106 8.97 -0.90 16.22
CA PRO A 106 8.18 -0.75 17.42
C PRO A 106 7.21 -1.93 17.59
N GLN A 107 7.00 -2.36 18.82
CA GLN A 107 6.03 -3.41 19.11
C GLN A 107 4.61 -2.94 18.78
N THR A 108 3.84 -3.82 18.17
CA THR A 108 2.42 -3.62 17.88
C THR A 108 1.59 -4.58 18.73
N ARG A 109 0.36 -4.18 19.05
CA ARG A 109 -0.63 -5.07 19.62
C ARG A 109 -1.37 -5.83 18.51
N PRO A 110 -1.91 -7.01 18.77
CA PRO A 110 -2.72 -7.74 17.79
C PRO A 110 -3.86 -6.91 17.20
N GLU A 111 -4.42 -5.98 17.98
CA GLU A 111 -5.54 -5.09 17.62
C GLU A 111 -5.10 -3.83 16.89
N THR A 112 -3.79 -3.58 16.74
CA THR A 112 -3.30 -2.40 16.00
C THR A 112 -3.74 -2.48 14.54
N PRO A 113 -4.35 -1.41 13.98
CA PRO A 113 -4.67 -1.34 12.56
C PRO A 113 -3.43 -1.53 11.68
N SER A 114 -3.58 -2.26 10.58
CA SER A 114 -2.45 -2.61 9.71
C SER A 114 -2.71 -2.38 8.23
N VAL A 115 -3.81 -2.89 7.70
CA VAL A 115 -4.08 -2.85 6.27
C VAL A 115 -5.49 -2.36 6.00
N LEU A 116 -5.64 -1.43 5.06
CA LEU A 116 -6.93 -0.96 4.56
C LEU A 116 -7.16 -1.44 3.13
N HIS A 117 -8.16 -2.28 2.95
CA HIS A 117 -8.63 -2.71 1.65
C HIS A 117 -9.98 -2.09 1.29
N TYR A 118 -10.18 -1.78 0.02
CA TYR A 118 -11.47 -1.36 -0.51
C TYR A 118 -12.12 -2.47 -1.31
N THR A 119 -13.37 -2.77 -0.97
CA THR A 119 -14.23 -3.70 -1.71
C THR A 119 -15.23 -2.92 -2.57
N SER A 120 -15.75 -3.55 -3.62
CA SER A 120 -16.70 -2.92 -4.56
C SER A 120 -18.04 -2.53 -3.95
N GLY A 121 -18.38 -3.01 -2.76
CA GLY A 121 -19.64 -2.70 -2.08
C GLY A 121 -20.91 -2.96 -2.93
N SER A 122 -21.96 -3.44 -2.33
CA SER A 122 -23.26 -3.67 -3.01
C SER A 122 -24.00 -2.37 -3.40
N THR A 123 -23.57 -1.22 -2.89
CA THR A 123 -24.24 0.09 -3.03
C THR A 123 -23.56 1.06 -3.98
N GLY A 124 -22.63 0.59 -4.80
CA GLY A 124 -21.94 1.38 -5.84
C GLY A 124 -20.68 2.10 -5.39
N LYS A 125 -20.58 2.59 -4.16
CA LYS A 125 -19.34 3.17 -3.64
C LYS A 125 -18.46 2.11 -2.97
N PRO A 126 -17.12 2.18 -3.13
CA PRO A 126 -16.21 1.28 -2.46
C PRO A 126 -16.30 1.45 -0.94
N LYS A 127 -16.18 0.33 -0.21
CA LYS A 127 -16.17 0.31 1.26
C LYS A 127 -14.80 -0.11 1.76
N GLY A 128 -14.23 0.68 2.68
CA GLY A 128 -12.96 0.37 3.32
C GLY A 128 -13.13 -0.72 4.39
N VAL A 129 -12.31 -1.76 4.31
CA VAL A 129 -12.21 -2.84 5.30
C VAL A 129 -10.85 -2.72 5.99
N LEU A 130 -10.88 -2.40 7.28
CA LEU A 130 -9.67 -2.23 8.09
C LEU A 130 -9.29 -3.57 8.74
N HIS A 131 -8.12 -4.06 8.38
CA HIS A 131 -7.52 -5.25 8.98
C HIS A 131 -6.58 -4.86 10.12
N LEU A 132 -6.47 -5.76 11.10
CA LEU A 132 -5.59 -5.62 12.25
C LEU A 132 -4.32 -6.47 12.07
N HIS A 133 -3.25 -6.18 12.81
CA HIS A 133 -2.02 -6.96 12.75
C HIS A 133 -2.24 -8.47 12.97
N ARG A 134 -3.18 -8.85 13.83
CA ARG A 134 -3.51 -10.28 14.06
C ARG A 134 -4.02 -11.02 12.80
N SER A 135 -4.52 -10.31 11.79
CA SER A 135 -4.99 -10.95 10.55
C SER A 135 -3.87 -11.66 9.77
N VAL A 136 -2.61 -11.29 10.00
CA VAL A 136 -1.45 -11.97 9.43
C VAL A 136 -1.42 -13.45 9.81
N LEU A 137 -1.77 -13.78 11.05
CA LEU A 137 -1.81 -15.18 11.50
C LEU A 137 -2.83 -16.01 10.71
N HIS A 138 -4.02 -15.44 10.47
CA HIS A 138 -5.05 -16.11 9.67
C HIS A 138 -4.61 -16.27 8.21
N GLN A 139 -4.03 -15.23 7.63
CA GLN A 139 -3.56 -15.27 6.24
C GLN A 139 -2.43 -16.29 6.06
N SER A 140 -1.47 -16.35 7.00
CA SER A 140 -0.39 -17.34 6.97
C SER A 140 -0.93 -18.77 7.14
N SER A 141 -1.89 -19.00 8.05
CA SER A 141 -2.51 -20.31 8.26
C SER A 141 -3.25 -20.78 7.00
N THR A 142 -4.09 -19.92 6.42
CA THR A 142 -4.85 -20.26 5.20
C THR A 142 -3.95 -20.44 3.98
N SER A 143 -2.85 -19.70 3.88
CA SER A 143 -1.85 -19.91 2.84
C SER A 143 -1.24 -21.30 2.92
N LYS A 144 -0.84 -21.72 4.11
CA LYS A 144 -0.29 -23.07 4.33
C LYS A 144 -1.30 -24.16 3.98
N GLU A 145 -2.54 -24.02 4.43
CA GLU A 145 -3.58 -25.05 4.22
C GLU A 145 -4.04 -25.14 2.76
N ILE A 146 -4.22 -23.98 2.09
CA ILE A 146 -4.80 -23.93 0.75
C ILE A 146 -3.73 -24.12 -0.32
N LEU A 147 -2.58 -23.44 -0.18
CA LEU A 147 -1.51 -23.47 -1.18
C LEU A 147 -0.54 -24.63 -0.96
N ASN A 148 -0.47 -25.15 0.26
CA ASN A 148 0.41 -26.27 0.64
C ASN A 148 1.87 -26.06 0.20
N LEU A 149 2.37 -24.83 0.31
CA LEU A 149 3.72 -24.45 -0.13
C LEU A 149 4.78 -24.99 0.84
N THR A 150 5.91 -25.39 0.28
CA THR A 150 7.11 -25.84 0.97
C THR A 150 8.31 -25.00 0.58
N ASP A 151 9.43 -25.11 1.28
CA ASP A 151 10.69 -24.40 1.00
C ASP A 151 11.27 -24.72 -0.40
N LYS A 152 10.76 -25.75 -1.08
CA LYS A 152 11.19 -26.17 -2.42
C LYS A 152 10.37 -25.55 -3.55
N ASP A 153 9.28 -24.90 -3.20
CA ASP A 153 8.34 -24.36 -4.17
C ASP A 153 8.73 -22.94 -4.58
N ILE A 154 8.50 -22.63 -5.85
CA ILE A 154 8.55 -21.26 -6.37
C ILE A 154 7.12 -20.79 -6.56
N PHE A 155 6.68 -19.88 -5.71
CA PHE A 155 5.32 -19.33 -5.74
C PHE A 155 5.30 -17.97 -6.45
N TRP A 156 4.39 -17.82 -7.39
CA TRP A 156 4.12 -16.55 -8.04
C TRP A 156 2.63 -16.23 -8.04
N CYS A 157 2.23 -15.27 -7.19
CA CYS A 157 0.88 -14.74 -7.19
C CYS A 157 0.70 -13.80 -8.39
N THR A 158 -0.17 -14.15 -9.33
CA THR A 158 -0.45 -13.32 -10.53
C THR A 158 -1.45 -12.20 -10.26
N ALA A 159 -2.22 -12.26 -9.17
CA ALA A 159 -3.17 -11.19 -8.80
C ALA A 159 -2.47 -9.86 -8.54
N ASP A 160 -3.07 -8.74 -8.98
CA ASP A 160 -2.60 -7.39 -8.63
C ASP A 160 -2.71 -7.17 -7.11
N GLN A 161 -1.75 -6.47 -6.52
CA GLN A 161 -1.72 -6.21 -5.07
C GLN A 161 -2.86 -5.31 -4.60
N GLY A 162 -3.51 -4.58 -5.48
CA GLY A 162 -4.75 -3.85 -5.18
C GLY A 162 -5.96 -4.74 -4.92
N TRP A 163 -5.87 -6.05 -5.21
CA TRP A 163 -6.86 -7.06 -4.85
C TRP A 163 -6.48 -7.77 -3.56
N VAL A 164 -7.50 -8.18 -2.79
CA VAL A 164 -7.28 -8.90 -1.52
C VAL A 164 -6.38 -10.12 -1.71
N THR A 165 -6.59 -10.93 -2.75
CA THR A 165 -5.74 -12.08 -3.06
C THR A 165 -4.27 -11.69 -3.28
N GLY A 166 -4.03 -10.60 -4.02
CA GLY A 166 -2.67 -10.12 -4.28
C GLY A 166 -1.95 -9.66 -3.01
N THR A 167 -2.64 -9.03 -2.08
CA THR A 167 -2.07 -8.64 -0.80
C THR A 167 -1.97 -9.82 0.18
N SER A 168 -3.07 -10.58 0.34
CA SER A 168 -3.13 -11.64 1.35
C SER A 168 -2.20 -12.80 1.06
N TYR A 169 -2.12 -13.24 -0.20
CA TYR A 169 -1.29 -14.38 -0.59
C TYR A 169 -0.04 -14.00 -1.39
N GLY A 170 0.01 -12.80 -1.93
CA GLY A 170 1.17 -12.30 -2.69
C GLY A 170 2.17 -11.50 -1.87
N ILE A 171 1.78 -10.97 -0.70
CA ILE A 171 2.66 -10.16 0.17
C ILE A 171 2.73 -10.74 1.58
N ILE A 172 1.60 -11.09 2.21
CA ILE A 172 1.51 -11.38 3.64
C ILE A 172 1.59 -12.88 3.92
N GLY A 173 0.87 -13.70 3.19
CA GLY A 173 0.69 -15.14 3.40
C GLY A 173 1.85 -16.03 3.04
#